data_a8940d888ac5f46d2a6b5a8480ab72a1
#
_entry.id   a8940d888ac5f46d2a6b5a8480ab72a1
#
_cell.length_a   1.000
_cell.length_b   1.000
_cell.length_c   1.000
_cell.angle_alpha   90.00
_cell.angle_beta   90.00
_cell.angle_gamma   90.00
#
_symmetry.space_group_name_H-M   'P 1'
#
loop_
_entity.id
_entity.type
_entity.pdbx_description
1 polymer ?
#
loop_
_entity_poly.entity_id
_entity_poly.type
_entity_poly.pdbx_seq_one_letter_code
_entity_poly.pdbx_strand_id
1 'polypeptide(L)'
;MHPHSSERETPHRWQAIAFYGKTRLFQLRRTVAEIGKRPLEHGKARALIDAPLMAEKRARLWRELSPEEFPLTAGKVENLRIAARAFHGLEIPPGEIMSFWRQLGRTTRRKGFLSGRELREGCIVPAIGGGLCQLSGLLYQVALAAGLEIIERHGHSRVVPGSQAEQDLDATIFWNYVDLRFRSHLPWRIEIELTTDELVVRLRGISGSRQQDPPAPSRLSPPRSLPSGDCLTCGMIECFRHPSAVKENAPALGHSAFLLDARWPEFDRWCAEHSRPGDRWFTPLDGNRWKKPNYQWTAPVGIAVRHATLAALRRSWNQRRLPAQGALRQQVLIEGEKEIARTYARMLHPQCRHVVVSQNLLPHLWRLGVLGGRSFDVLMERWPMEEMQRRLDQALAAHPQSTTLGDFRAEEELLQAEREALAAAARLITPHLALAAYFGPRAWIIPWEMPVPMPLRTSQGKPLLFFPASRLGRKGAFELADAMKSGISAELRYLGAADEGIADPFVGLYCSRGVKSDLASASALILPAWIEHQPRLALLALASGIPVIATEACGLPPHEKLYQIAAPDAVALAEMISSVLRPTLSTCVA
;
A
#
# COMPACT_ATOMS: atom_id res chain seq x y z
N MET A 1 14.85 28.81 32.84
CA MET A 1 16.10 28.73 33.62
C MET A 1 16.77 27.42 33.28
N HIS A 2 17.84 27.44 32.46
CA HIS A 2 18.64 26.26 32.19
C HIS A 2 19.68 26.09 33.29
N PRO A 3 19.83 24.91 33.88
CA PRO A 3 20.87 24.68 34.87
C PRO A 3 22.25 24.62 34.22
N HIS A 4 23.18 25.16 34.90
CA HIS A 4 24.59 25.38 34.62
C HIS A 4 25.28 24.36 33.69
N SER A 5 25.96 24.90 32.67
CA SER A 5 26.97 24.24 31.85
C SER A 5 28.15 23.80 32.69
N SER A 6 28.29 22.51 32.94
CA SER A 6 29.57 21.97 33.39
C SER A 6 30.43 21.74 32.16
N GLU A 7 31.59 22.35 32.13
CA GLU A 7 32.59 22.18 31.07
C GLU A 7 32.89 20.70 30.84
N ARG A 8 32.67 20.25 29.66
CA ARG A 8 33.02 18.89 29.23
C ARG A 8 34.50 18.94 28.88
N GLU A 9 35.34 18.21 29.61
CA GLU A 9 36.71 17.98 29.16
C GLU A 9 36.67 17.36 27.75
N THR A 10 37.19 18.09 26.76
CA THR A 10 37.39 17.52 25.41
C THR A 10 38.32 16.33 25.52
N PRO A 11 37.92 15.15 25.06
CA PRO A 11 38.78 13.98 25.16
C PRO A 11 40.13 14.28 24.47
N HIS A 12 41.22 14.04 25.19
CA HIS A 12 42.55 14.19 24.63
C HIS A 12 42.65 13.39 23.33
N ARG A 13 43.30 13.94 22.30
CA ARG A 13 43.46 13.30 20.98
C ARG A 13 43.91 11.84 21.10
N TRP A 14 44.75 11.53 22.07
CA TRP A 14 45.19 10.15 22.37
C TRP A 14 44.07 9.24 22.86
N GLN A 15 43.16 9.73 23.66
CA GLN A 15 42.00 8.95 24.13
C GLN A 15 41.04 8.65 22.97
N ALA A 16 40.82 9.60 22.07
CA ALA A 16 40.04 9.39 20.85
C ALA A 16 40.68 8.35 19.92
N ILE A 17 42.00 8.42 19.72
CA ILE A 17 42.76 7.45 18.92
C ILE A 17 42.71 6.05 19.56
N ALA A 18 42.94 5.95 20.88
CA ALA A 18 42.87 4.69 21.62
C ALA A 18 41.47 4.07 21.54
N PHE A 19 40.42 4.88 21.71
CA PHE A 19 39.03 4.43 21.56
C PHE A 19 38.75 3.94 20.14
N TYR A 20 39.21 4.68 19.12
CA TYR A 20 39.06 4.27 17.72
C TYR A 20 39.79 2.95 17.45
N GLY A 21 41.05 2.82 17.88
CA GLY A 21 41.83 1.59 17.73
C GLY A 21 41.18 0.38 18.41
N LYS A 22 40.71 0.57 19.67
CA LYS A 22 39.99 -0.46 20.41
C LYS A 22 38.69 -0.88 19.71
N THR A 23 37.93 0.08 19.21
CA THR A 23 36.68 -0.19 18.45
C THR A 23 36.99 -1.01 17.20
N ARG A 24 38.05 -0.65 16.43
CA ARG A 24 38.45 -1.38 15.24
C ARG A 24 38.91 -2.80 15.55
N LEU A 25 39.64 -2.99 16.64
CA LEU A 25 40.05 -4.32 17.09
C LEU A 25 38.83 -5.21 17.42
N PHE A 26 37.84 -4.65 18.14
CA PHE A 26 36.63 -5.41 18.45
C PHE A 26 35.79 -5.71 17.20
N GLN A 27 35.70 -4.77 16.28
CA GLN A 27 35.03 -5.00 14.98
C GLN A 27 35.72 -6.10 14.18
N LEU A 28 37.06 -6.10 14.14
CA LEU A 28 37.86 -7.14 13.46
C LEU A 28 37.64 -8.49 14.11
N ARG A 29 37.79 -8.56 15.46
CA ARG A 29 37.54 -9.80 16.22
C ARG A 29 36.13 -10.36 15.95
N ARG A 30 35.12 -9.52 15.92
CA ARG A 30 33.74 -9.94 15.60
C ARG A 30 33.64 -10.41 14.14
N THR A 31 34.23 -9.70 13.21
CA THR A 31 34.25 -10.10 11.79
C THR A 31 34.87 -11.49 11.63
N VAL A 32 36.01 -11.76 12.31
CA VAL A 32 36.65 -13.07 12.27
C VAL A 32 35.76 -14.16 12.88
N ALA A 33 35.10 -13.88 14.02
CA ALA A 33 34.20 -14.82 14.70
C ALA A 33 32.90 -15.10 13.91
N GLU A 34 32.53 -14.24 13.00
CA GLU A 34 31.34 -14.38 12.14
C GLU A 34 31.68 -14.83 10.70
N ILE A 35 32.97 -15.14 10.40
CA ILE A 35 33.37 -15.69 9.09
C ILE A 35 32.58 -16.98 8.84
N GLY A 36 31.99 -17.09 7.65
CA GLY A 36 31.21 -18.26 7.24
C GLY A 36 29.74 -18.25 7.74
N LYS A 37 29.36 -17.38 8.68
CA LYS A 37 27.99 -17.28 9.13
C LYS A 37 27.22 -16.31 8.22
N ARG A 38 26.12 -16.78 7.65
CA ARG A 38 25.25 -15.99 6.78
C ARG A 38 24.08 -15.40 7.56
N PRO A 39 23.47 -14.31 7.06
CA PRO A 39 22.14 -13.88 7.54
C PRO A 39 21.15 -15.04 7.41
N LEU A 40 20.15 -15.07 8.29
CA LEU A 40 19.03 -15.99 8.16
C LEU A 40 18.25 -15.64 6.89
N GLU A 41 17.93 -16.65 6.11
CA GLU A 41 17.13 -16.47 4.89
C GLU A 41 15.65 -16.44 5.24
N HIS A 42 14.90 -15.60 4.53
CA HIS A 42 13.44 -15.66 4.59
C HIS A 42 13.01 -16.95 3.88
N GLY A 43 12.63 -17.95 4.66
CA GLY A 43 12.19 -19.25 4.14
C GLY A 43 10.96 -19.09 3.24
N LYS A 44 10.86 -19.93 2.20
CA LYS A 44 9.64 -20.05 1.39
C LYS A 44 8.51 -20.69 2.19
N ALA A 45 8.83 -21.53 3.16
CA ALA A 45 7.88 -22.16 4.05
C ALA A 45 7.42 -21.15 5.12
N ARG A 46 6.12 -20.95 5.20
CA ARG A 46 5.48 -20.08 6.22
C ARG A 46 4.88 -20.95 7.32
N ALA A 47 5.66 -21.90 7.82
CA ALA A 47 5.17 -22.92 8.76
C ALA A 47 4.68 -22.32 10.09
N LEU A 48 5.18 -21.14 10.48
CA LEU A 48 4.85 -20.51 11.75
C LEU A 48 4.00 -19.24 11.61
N ILE A 49 3.38 -19.00 10.44
CA ILE A 49 2.55 -17.79 10.23
C ILE A 49 1.32 -17.81 11.15
N ASP A 50 0.71 -18.98 11.33
CA ASP A 50 -0.47 -19.20 12.18
C ASP A 50 -0.12 -19.73 13.57
N ALA A 51 1.20 -19.78 13.90
CA ALA A 51 1.62 -20.25 15.21
C ALA A 51 1.13 -19.30 16.33
N PRO A 52 0.91 -19.80 17.54
CA PRO A 52 0.47 -18.99 18.68
C PRO A 52 1.39 -17.79 18.91
N LEU A 53 0.79 -16.67 19.34
CA LEU A 53 1.52 -15.49 19.77
C LEU A 53 2.21 -15.79 21.11
N MET A 54 3.53 -15.72 21.13
CA MET A 54 4.33 -15.90 22.35
C MET A 54 4.43 -14.60 23.15
N ALA A 55 4.71 -13.50 22.47
CA ALA A 55 4.82 -12.18 23.09
C ALA A 55 4.65 -11.05 22.05
N GLU A 56 4.19 -9.89 22.52
CA GLU A 56 4.10 -8.65 21.76
C GLU A 56 4.61 -7.47 22.57
N LYS A 57 5.34 -6.55 21.93
CA LYS A 57 5.76 -5.26 22.50
C LYS A 57 5.60 -4.16 21.46
N ARG A 58 5.28 -2.95 21.96
CA ARG A 58 4.99 -1.78 21.14
C ARG A 58 5.76 -0.56 21.60
N ALA A 59 6.11 0.33 20.67
CA ALA A 59 6.68 1.63 20.98
C ALA A 59 6.24 2.69 19.98
N ARG A 60 5.97 3.90 20.41
CA ARG A 60 5.58 5.02 19.55
C ARG A 60 6.70 5.38 18.58
N LEU A 61 6.34 5.52 17.29
CA LEU A 61 7.23 5.99 16.22
C LEU A 61 7.42 7.49 16.29
N TRP A 62 6.32 8.21 16.43
CA TRP A 62 6.24 9.66 16.42
C TRP A 62 6.00 10.16 17.84
N ARG A 63 6.67 11.24 18.20
CA ARG A 63 6.44 12.00 19.42
C ARG A 63 6.12 13.43 19.03
N GLU A 64 5.52 14.20 19.91
CA GLU A 64 5.47 15.66 19.73
C GLU A 64 6.90 16.19 19.63
N LEU A 65 7.19 16.85 18.52
CA LEU A 65 8.52 17.28 18.16
C LEU A 65 8.47 18.73 17.69
N SER A 66 9.54 19.45 18.01
CA SER A 66 9.78 20.73 17.34
C SER A 66 9.98 20.52 15.83
N PRO A 67 9.68 21.53 15.01
CA PRO A 67 9.95 21.46 13.57
C PRO A 67 11.40 21.07 13.24
N GLU A 68 12.37 21.51 14.06
CA GLU A 68 13.80 21.22 13.88
C GLU A 68 14.15 19.75 14.15
N GLU A 69 13.42 19.07 15.06
CA GLU A 69 13.65 17.66 15.40
C GLU A 69 12.96 16.69 14.42
N PHE A 70 11.95 17.18 13.70
CA PHE A 70 11.13 16.35 12.82
C PHE A 70 11.95 15.63 11.74
N PRO A 71 12.92 16.26 11.02
CA PRO A 71 13.71 15.56 10.00
C PRO A 71 14.49 14.36 10.55
N LEU A 72 15.06 14.46 11.74
CA LEU A 72 15.79 13.35 12.38
C LEU A 72 14.85 12.23 12.82
N THR A 73 13.64 12.57 13.26
CA THR A 73 12.64 11.55 13.60
C THR A 73 12.10 10.86 12.35
N ALA A 74 11.87 11.58 11.28
CA ALA A 74 11.51 10.99 9.99
C ALA A 74 12.61 10.05 9.47
N GLY A 75 13.88 10.48 9.60
CA GLY A 75 15.03 9.62 9.30
C GLY A 75 15.09 8.38 10.18
N LYS A 76 14.81 8.49 11.49
CA LYS A 76 14.67 7.35 12.40
C LYS A 76 13.58 6.37 11.91
N VAL A 77 12.40 6.86 11.59
CA VAL A 77 11.29 6.01 11.13
C VAL A 77 11.63 5.32 9.80
N GLU A 78 12.32 6.01 8.89
CA GLU A 78 12.81 5.38 7.64
C GLU A 78 13.83 4.27 7.94
N ASN A 79 14.76 4.49 8.86
CA ASN A 79 15.71 3.47 9.28
C ASN A 79 15.01 2.24 9.89
N LEU A 80 13.94 2.45 10.65
CA LEU A 80 13.11 1.37 11.21
C LEU A 80 12.34 0.62 10.13
N ARG A 81 11.82 1.28 9.08
CA ARG A 81 11.20 0.61 7.90
C ARG A 81 12.18 -0.33 7.20
N ILE A 82 13.41 0.17 6.98
CA ILE A 82 14.46 -0.64 6.34
C ILE A 82 14.83 -1.83 7.21
N ALA A 83 15.00 -1.61 8.51
CA ALA A 83 15.34 -2.68 9.44
C ALA A 83 14.20 -3.70 9.59
N ALA A 84 12.96 -3.25 9.70
CA ALA A 84 11.79 -4.13 9.80
C ALA A 84 11.76 -5.16 8.67
N ARG A 85 12.04 -4.75 7.42
CA ARG A 85 12.09 -5.67 6.27
C ARG A 85 13.16 -6.75 6.37
N ALA A 86 14.23 -6.51 7.13
CA ALA A 86 15.28 -7.50 7.32
C ALA A 86 14.89 -8.59 8.34
N PHE A 87 13.96 -8.30 9.23
CA PHE A 87 13.57 -9.21 10.32
C PHE A 87 12.15 -9.76 10.18
N HIS A 88 11.23 -9.00 9.57
CA HIS A 88 9.82 -9.41 9.46
C HIS A 88 9.67 -10.70 8.67
N GLY A 89 8.99 -11.68 9.26
CA GLY A 89 8.73 -12.96 8.63
C GLY A 89 9.88 -13.96 8.72
N LEU A 90 10.96 -13.66 9.45
CA LEU A 90 12.02 -14.63 9.69
C LEU A 90 11.51 -15.76 10.59
N GLU A 91 11.69 -17.00 10.13
CA GLU A 91 11.50 -18.22 10.91
C GLU A 91 12.86 -18.74 11.31
N ILE A 92 13.09 -18.82 12.62
CA ILE A 92 14.37 -19.17 13.21
C ILE A 92 14.30 -20.62 13.70
N PRO A 93 15.18 -21.51 13.18
CA PRO A 93 15.24 -22.90 13.62
C PRO A 93 15.62 -23.05 15.09
N PRO A 94 15.30 -24.20 15.72
CA PRO A 94 15.73 -24.53 17.09
C PRO A 94 17.24 -24.40 17.25
N GLY A 95 17.67 -23.74 18.33
CA GLY A 95 19.08 -23.57 18.68
C GLY A 95 19.85 -22.52 17.86
N GLU A 96 19.31 -22.03 16.74
CA GLU A 96 19.96 -20.99 15.95
C GLU A 96 19.93 -19.64 16.69
N ILE A 97 21.06 -18.92 16.61
CA ILE A 97 21.22 -17.62 17.27
C ILE A 97 20.77 -16.51 16.31
N MET A 98 19.73 -15.78 16.65
CA MET A 98 19.42 -14.50 16.00
C MET A 98 20.45 -13.46 16.47
N SER A 99 21.12 -12.79 15.54
CA SER A 99 22.04 -11.68 15.77
C SER A 99 21.54 -10.46 14.99
N PHE A 100 21.38 -9.34 15.68
CA PHE A 100 20.85 -8.13 15.04
C PHE A 100 21.71 -7.66 13.88
N TRP A 101 23.04 -7.59 14.10
CA TRP A 101 23.93 -7.10 13.05
C TRP A 101 24.22 -8.13 11.95
N ARG A 102 24.23 -9.42 12.25
CA ARG A 102 24.35 -10.46 11.23
C ARG A 102 23.16 -10.38 10.25
N GLN A 103 21.95 -10.13 10.78
CA GLN A 103 20.74 -10.04 9.98
C GLN A 103 20.65 -8.74 9.20
N LEU A 104 20.85 -7.59 9.84
CA LEU A 104 20.70 -6.28 9.21
C LEU A 104 21.91 -5.91 8.34
N GLY A 105 23.09 -6.29 8.79
CA GLY A 105 24.35 -5.83 8.22
C GLY A 105 24.60 -4.33 8.51
N ARG A 106 25.67 -3.80 7.93
CA ARG A 106 26.07 -2.40 8.14
C ARG A 106 25.05 -1.42 7.58
N THR A 107 24.68 -0.40 8.37
CA THR A 107 23.84 0.71 7.96
C THR A 107 24.62 1.68 7.09
N THR A 108 24.21 1.84 5.83
CA THR A 108 24.86 2.75 4.88
C THR A 108 23.83 3.52 4.07
N ARG A 109 24.20 4.71 3.57
CA ARG A 109 23.36 5.49 2.65
C ARG A 109 23.00 4.69 1.38
N ARG A 110 23.89 3.82 0.89
CA ARG A 110 23.64 2.96 -0.29
C ARG A 110 22.50 1.96 -0.05
N LYS A 111 22.32 1.54 1.20
CA LYS A 111 21.18 0.70 1.61
C LYS A 111 19.91 1.51 1.93
N GLY A 112 19.93 2.82 1.75
CA GLY A 112 18.82 3.73 2.02
C GLY A 112 18.75 4.28 3.45
N PHE A 113 19.71 3.91 4.34
CA PHE A 113 19.71 4.45 5.70
C PHE A 113 20.00 5.95 5.71
N LEU A 114 19.25 6.67 6.54
CA LEU A 114 19.30 8.12 6.68
C LEU A 114 19.89 8.54 8.03
N SER A 115 20.22 9.83 8.14
CA SER A 115 20.49 10.43 9.45
C SER A 115 19.23 10.38 10.30
N GLY A 116 19.31 9.67 11.41
CA GLY A 116 18.28 9.54 12.42
C GLY A 116 18.79 9.95 13.80
N ARG A 117 17.95 9.78 14.82
CA ARG A 117 18.26 10.16 16.20
C ARG A 117 19.15 9.10 16.86
N GLU A 118 20.34 9.46 17.25
CA GLU A 118 21.23 8.64 18.08
C GLU A 118 21.42 9.30 19.44
N LEU A 119 21.23 8.57 20.52
CA LEU A 119 21.58 9.03 21.87
C LEU A 119 23.06 8.81 22.09
N ARG A 120 23.82 9.89 22.16
CA ARG A 120 25.25 9.87 22.45
C ARG A 120 25.54 10.75 23.63
N GLU A 121 26.05 10.14 24.72
CA GLU A 121 26.42 10.82 25.97
C GLU A 121 25.33 11.75 26.53
N GLY A 122 24.07 11.33 26.43
CA GLY A 122 22.92 12.10 26.93
C GLY A 122 22.35 13.13 25.92
N CYS A 123 22.99 13.32 24.77
CA CYS A 123 22.50 14.20 23.72
C CYS A 123 22.00 13.42 22.49
N ILE A 124 20.98 13.96 21.83
CA ILE A 124 20.48 13.41 20.57
C ILE A 124 21.27 14.03 19.43
N VAL A 125 22.02 13.20 18.72
CA VAL A 125 22.83 13.60 17.58
C VAL A 125 22.37 12.91 16.30
N PRO A 126 22.58 13.55 15.12
CA PRO A 126 22.31 12.90 13.85
C PRO A 126 23.33 11.79 13.55
N ALA A 127 22.87 10.60 13.21
CA ALA A 127 23.73 9.47 12.79
C ALA A 127 23.05 8.61 11.73
N ILE A 128 23.82 8.10 10.76
CA ILE A 128 23.31 7.17 9.75
C ILE A 128 22.87 5.86 10.43
N GLY A 129 21.60 5.49 10.26
CA GLY A 129 21.00 4.37 10.98
C GLY A 129 20.55 4.72 12.42
N GLY A 130 20.57 6.01 12.80
CA GLY A 130 20.09 6.44 14.10
C GLY A 130 18.64 6.03 14.35
N GLY A 131 18.33 5.63 15.59
CA GLY A 131 17.01 5.16 16.04
C GLY A 131 16.85 3.64 16.08
N LEU A 132 17.78 2.86 15.58
CA LEU A 132 17.68 1.39 15.58
C LEU A 132 17.68 0.76 16.98
N CYS A 133 18.19 1.47 17.99
CA CYS A 133 18.08 1.01 19.40
C CYS A 133 16.62 0.91 19.89
N GLN A 134 15.68 1.58 19.23
CA GLN A 134 14.25 1.38 19.51
C GLN A 134 13.80 -0.02 19.09
N LEU A 135 14.24 -0.50 17.92
CA LEU A 135 13.92 -1.85 17.46
C LEU A 135 14.65 -2.92 18.28
N SER A 136 15.96 -2.74 18.55
CA SER A 136 16.70 -3.72 19.36
C SER A 136 16.16 -3.79 20.80
N GLY A 137 15.74 -2.67 21.37
CA GLY A 137 15.07 -2.67 22.68
C GLY A 137 13.76 -3.44 22.68
N LEU A 138 12.90 -3.25 21.67
CA LEU A 138 11.66 -4.04 21.55
C LEU A 138 11.92 -5.52 21.30
N LEU A 139 12.90 -5.85 20.45
CA LEU A 139 13.31 -7.25 20.21
C LEU A 139 13.81 -7.92 21.52
N TYR A 140 14.57 -7.18 22.33
CA TYR A 140 15.01 -7.66 23.64
C TYR A 140 13.81 -7.91 24.57
N GLN A 141 12.90 -6.94 24.69
CA GLN A 141 11.73 -7.06 25.55
C GLN A 141 10.80 -8.20 25.16
N VAL A 142 10.57 -8.39 23.85
CA VAL A 142 9.71 -9.47 23.37
C VAL A 142 10.40 -10.82 23.54
N ALA A 143 11.73 -10.91 23.37
CA ALA A 143 12.50 -12.12 23.62
C ALA A 143 12.46 -12.53 25.10
N LEU A 144 12.60 -11.58 26.03
CA LEU A 144 12.41 -11.82 27.46
C LEU A 144 11.01 -12.31 27.78
N ALA A 145 9.98 -11.60 27.29
CA ALA A 145 8.59 -11.95 27.54
C ALA A 145 8.20 -13.33 26.96
N ALA A 146 8.85 -13.75 25.89
CA ALA A 146 8.69 -15.06 25.27
C ALA A 146 9.55 -16.17 25.90
N GLY A 147 10.37 -15.85 26.89
CA GLY A 147 11.28 -16.81 27.57
C GLY A 147 12.44 -17.29 26.72
N LEU A 148 12.89 -16.50 25.74
CA LEU A 148 14.06 -16.83 24.92
C LEU A 148 15.36 -16.56 25.69
N GLU A 149 16.38 -17.39 25.42
CA GLU A 149 17.71 -17.24 26.02
C GLU A 149 18.45 -16.04 25.42
N ILE A 150 18.83 -15.08 26.25
CA ILE A 150 19.61 -13.91 25.87
C ILE A 150 21.10 -14.26 25.89
N ILE A 151 21.74 -14.24 24.74
CA ILE A 151 23.17 -14.59 24.57
C ILE A 151 24.05 -13.34 24.71
N GLU A 152 23.58 -12.19 24.19
CA GLU A 152 24.31 -10.93 24.25
C GLU A 152 23.32 -9.76 24.30
N ARG A 153 23.48 -8.91 25.29
CA ARG A 153 22.74 -7.66 25.44
C ARG A 153 23.61 -6.62 26.16
N HIS A 154 23.50 -5.39 25.74
CA HIS A 154 24.15 -4.25 26.36
C HIS A 154 23.12 -3.14 26.63
N GLY A 155 23.08 -2.61 27.84
CA GLY A 155 22.28 -1.42 28.16
C GLY A 155 22.96 -0.13 27.72
N HIS A 156 22.20 0.97 27.66
CA HIS A 156 22.79 2.28 27.44
C HIS A 156 23.64 2.69 28.64
N SER A 157 24.81 3.28 28.40
CA SER A 157 25.71 3.78 29.46
C SER A 157 25.12 4.96 30.23
N ARG A 158 24.08 5.60 29.69
CA ARG A 158 23.34 6.72 30.33
C ARG A 158 21.85 6.47 30.25
N VAL A 159 21.19 6.69 31.34
CA VAL A 159 19.74 6.56 31.47
C VAL A 159 19.12 7.95 31.29
N VAL A 160 18.20 8.06 30.34
CA VAL A 160 17.37 9.25 30.20
C VAL A 160 16.12 9.06 31.07
N PRO A 161 15.79 10.00 31.96
CA PRO A 161 14.58 9.92 32.77
C PRO A 161 13.32 9.63 31.96
N GLY A 162 12.49 8.69 32.43
CA GLY A 162 11.29 8.21 31.73
C GLY A 162 11.56 7.26 30.54
N SER A 163 12.82 6.84 30.34
CA SER A 163 13.16 5.86 29.30
C SER A 163 13.10 4.41 29.82
N GLN A 164 13.00 3.45 28.88
CA GLN A 164 13.02 2.02 29.20
C GLN A 164 14.34 1.55 29.83
N ALA A 165 15.41 2.35 29.68
CA ALA A 165 16.70 2.09 30.29
C ALA A 165 16.65 2.20 31.83
N GLU A 166 15.70 2.96 32.43
CA GLU A 166 15.49 3.00 33.85
C GLU A 166 15.05 1.64 34.43
N GLN A 167 14.34 0.85 33.61
CA GLN A 167 13.85 -0.48 33.98
C GLN A 167 14.75 -1.61 33.49
N ASP A 168 15.95 -1.29 32.97
CA ASP A 168 16.87 -2.23 32.33
C ASP A 168 16.24 -3.01 31.12
N LEU A 169 15.25 -2.40 30.48
CA LEU A 169 14.50 -2.97 29.34
C LEU A 169 14.97 -2.45 27.98
N ASP A 170 16.13 -1.85 27.92
CA ASP A 170 16.76 -1.36 26.70
C ASP A 170 17.84 -2.33 26.17
N ALA A 171 18.14 -2.21 24.89
CA ALA A 171 19.28 -2.89 24.28
C ALA A 171 19.96 -1.93 23.29
N THR A 172 21.17 -1.47 23.67
CA THR A 172 21.99 -0.68 22.75
C THR A 172 22.70 -1.56 21.76
N ILE A 173 22.91 -1.05 20.57
CA ILE A 173 23.62 -1.73 19.49
C ILE A 173 24.63 -0.79 18.86
N PHE A 174 25.81 -1.32 18.51
CA PHE A 174 26.83 -0.56 17.78
C PHE A 174 27.50 -1.46 16.74
N TRP A 175 27.61 -0.94 15.52
CA TRP A 175 28.00 -1.74 14.36
C TRP A 175 29.20 -2.64 14.65
N ASN A 176 28.92 -3.95 14.50
CA ASN A 176 29.87 -5.06 14.53
C ASN A 176 30.75 -5.18 15.78
N TYR A 177 30.29 -4.65 16.97
CA TYR A 177 30.94 -4.99 18.23
C TYR A 177 30.01 -4.99 19.45
N VAL A 178 28.90 -4.26 19.42
CA VAL A 178 27.82 -4.33 20.42
C VAL A 178 26.57 -4.83 19.71
N ASP A 179 26.11 -6.00 20.08
CA ASP A 179 25.02 -6.71 19.40
C ASP A 179 23.90 -7.09 20.37
N LEU A 180 22.74 -7.39 19.84
CA LEU A 180 21.67 -8.09 20.51
C LEU A 180 21.59 -9.50 19.90
N ARG A 181 21.73 -10.53 20.77
CA ARG A 181 21.71 -11.92 20.35
C ARG A 181 20.88 -12.75 21.29
N PHE A 182 20.01 -13.58 20.74
CA PHE A 182 19.14 -14.49 21.51
C PHE A 182 18.79 -15.72 20.69
N ARG A 183 18.35 -16.79 21.37
CA ARG A 183 17.95 -18.07 20.75
C ARG A 183 16.82 -18.74 21.51
N SER A 184 16.22 -19.76 20.87
CA SER A 184 15.27 -20.67 21.50
C SER A 184 15.59 -22.11 21.15
N HIS A 185 15.21 -23.04 22.00
CA HIS A 185 15.26 -24.48 21.72
C HIS A 185 14.12 -24.98 20.82
N LEU A 186 13.11 -24.15 20.60
CA LEU A 186 11.98 -24.40 19.71
C LEU A 186 12.00 -23.44 18.53
N PRO A 187 11.40 -23.80 17.39
CA PRO A 187 11.31 -22.91 16.25
C PRO A 187 10.37 -21.75 16.55
N TRP A 188 10.69 -20.55 16.06
CA TRP A 188 9.95 -19.34 16.31
C TRP A 188 10.08 -18.35 15.14
N ARG A 189 9.14 -17.40 15.07
CA ARG A 189 9.02 -16.42 13.98
C ARG A 189 9.00 -15.00 14.54
N ILE A 190 9.67 -14.08 13.85
CA ILE A 190 9.65 -12.64 14.13
C ILE A 190 8.64 -11.96 13.20
N GLU A 191 7.76 -11.16 13.76
CA GLU A 191 6.90 -10.24 13.00
C GLU A 191 7.16 -8.81 13.47
N ILE A 192 7.41 -7.91 12.53
CA ILE A 192 7.63 -6.49 12.79
C ILE A 192 6.71 -5.68 11.91
N GLU A 193 5.90 -4.85 12.52
CA GLU A 193 4.94 -4.00 11.86
C GLU A 193 5.17 -2.55 12.26
N LEU A 194 5.13 -1.64 11.31
CA LEU A 194 5.02 -0.22 11.56
C LEU A 194 3.59 0.18 11.21
N THR A 195 2.76 0.38 12.24
CA THR A 195 1.45 1.02 12.06
C THR A 195 1.65 2.52 11.80
N THR A 196 0.59 3.29 11.70
CA THR A 196 0.70 4.75 11.53
C THR A 196 1.59 5.40 12.59
N ASP A 197 1.45 4.97 13.86
CA ASP A 197 2.06 5.65 15.00
C ASP A 197 2.97 4.77 15.85
N GLU A 198 2.96 3.45 15.66
CA GLU A 198 3.68 2.51 16.50
C GLU A 198 4.57 1.55 15.72
N LEU A 199 5.68 1.18 16.31
CA LEU A 199 6.48 0.01 15.97
C LEU A 199 6.00 -1.15 16.86
N VAL A 200 5.53 -2.22 16.25
CA VAL A 200 5.03 -3.43 16.90
C VAL A 200 5.96 -4.59 16.58
N VAL A 201 6.41 -5.30 17.59
CA VAL A 201 7.22 -6.51 17.45
C VAL A 201 6.51 -7.67 18.12
N ARG A 202 6.33 -8.77 17.36
CA ARG A 202 5.70 -10.01 17.84
C ARG A 202 6.64 -11.19 17.63
N LEU A 203 6.58 -12.13 18.54
CA LEU A 203 7.16 -13.46 18.36
C LEU A 203 6.02 -14.49 18.32
N ARG A 204 6.07 -15.38 17.34
CA ARG A 204 5.16 -16.51 17.22
C ARG A 204 5.94 -17.81 17.28
N GLY A 205 5.32 -18.84 17.81
CA GLY A 205 5.94 -20.16 17.94
C GLY A 205 5.26 -21.00 18.99
N ILE A 206 5.85 -22.15 19.27
CA ILE A 206 5.39 -23.04 20.33
C ILE A 206 6.05 -22.60 21.64
N SER A 207 5.27 -22.18 22.61
CA SER A 207 5.77 -21.84 23.95
C SER A 207 6.18 -23.12 24.65
N GLY A 208 7.46 -23.27 24.94
CA GLY A 208 7.92 -24.28 25.88
C GLY A 208 7.53 -23.84 27.31
N SER A 209 6.96 -24.73 28.09
CA SER A 209 6.45 -24.49 29.44
C SER A 209 7.53 -24.19 30.51
N ARG A 210 8.65 -23.63 30.15
CA ARG A 210 9.63 -23.09 31.10
C ARG A 210 9.48 -21.58 31.16
N GLN A 211 8.68 -21.12 32.10
CA GLN A 211 8.86 -19.82 32.71
C GLN A 211 10.25 -19.83 33.37
N GLN A 212 11.28 -19.44 32.64
CA GLN A 212 12.55 -19.08 33.24
C GLN A 212 12.33 -17.72 33.88
N ASP A 213 12.58 -17.62 35.17
CA ASP A 213 12.72 -16.30 35.78
C ASP A 213 13.66 -15.46 34.92
N PRO A 214 13.30 -14.19 34.62
CA PRO A 214 14.17 -13.33 33.84
C PRO A 214 15.55 -13.35 34.48
N PRO A 215 16.63 -13.54 33.67
CA PRO A 215 17.98 -13.54 34.20
C PRO A 215 18.16 -12.27 35.03
N ALA A 216 18.67 -12.42 36.28
CA ALA A 216 18.88 -11.28 37.17
C ALA A 216 19.61 -10.18 36.38
N PRO A 217 19.12 -8.94 36.38
CA PRO A 217 19.69 -7.86 35.61
C PRO A 217 21.19 -7.82 35.89
N SER A 218 22.00 -7.96 34.82
CA SER A 218 23.44 -7.79 34.91
C SER A 218 23.68 -6.35 35.38
N ARG A 219 23.90 -6.17 36.67
CA ARG A 219 24.20 -4.88 37.27
C ARG A 219 25.54 -4.40 36.76
N LEU A 220 25.55 -3.85 35.59
CA LEU A 220 26.59 -2.92 35.22
C LEU A 220 26.43 -1.70 36.10
N SER A 221 27.54 -1.19 36.62
CA SER A 221 27.66 -0.08 37.58
C SER A 221 26.59 1.00 37.42
N PRO A 222 26.06 1.59 38.48
CA PRO A 222 25.01 2.60 38.39
C PRO A 222 25.40 3.69 37.41
N PRO A 223 24.45 4.14 36.56
CA PRO A 223 24.74 5.13 35.53
C PRO A 223 25.25 6.40 36.20
N ARG A 224 26.49 6.80 35.90
CA ARG A 224 27.01 8.11 36.28
C ARG A 224 26.21 9.16 35.53
N SER A 225 25.44 9.97 36.24
CA SER A 225 24.83 11.19 35.75
C SER A 225 25.93 12.21 35.47
N LEU A 226 26.56 12.14 34.29
CA LEU A 226 27.44 13.21 33.87
C LEU A 226 26.59 14.30 33.22
N PRO A 227 26.86 15.57 33.50
CA PRO A 227 26.15 16.67 32.90
C PRO A 227 26.25 16.62 31.36
N SER A 228 25.20 17.01 30.68
CA SER A 228 25.19 17.13 29.21
C SER A 228 26.25 18.13 28.77
N GLY A 229 27.15 17.74 27.87
CA GLY A 229 28.16 18.63 27.33
C GLY A 229 27.57 19.83 26.61
N ASP A 230 28.33 20.93 26.56
CA ASP A 230 27.97 22.12 25.81
C ASP A 230 27.87 21.80 24.31
N CYS A 231 26.87 22.37 23.64
CA CYS A 231 26.67 22.24 22.20
C CYS A 231 27.88 22.75 21.38
N LEU A 232 28.63 23.69 21.91
CA LEU A 232 29.83 24.25 21.26
C LEU A 232 31.03 23.28 21.26
N THR A 233 31.07 22.35 22.21
CA THR A 233 32.22 21.44 22.39
C THR A 233 31.95 20.01 21.93
N CYS A 234 30.71 19.67 21.54
CA CYS A 234 30.34 18.31 21.16
C CYS A 234 30.87 17.88 19.78
N GLY A 235 31.41 18.79 18.97
CA GLY A 235 31.99 18.53 17.65
C GLY A 235 30.98 18.14 16.55
N MET A 236 29.68 18.22 16.83
CA MET A 236 28.61 17.84 15.86
C MET A 236 28.03 19.10 15.20
N ILE A 237 28.72 19.60 14.18
CA ILE A 237 28.35 20.83 13.45
C ILE A 237 26.99 20.66 12.71
N GLU A 238 26.66 19.45 12.28
CA GLU A 238 25.38 19.14 11.59
C GLU A 238 24.18 19.00 12.56
N CYS A 239 24.39 19.20 13.88
CA CYS A 239 23.32 19.12 14.85
C CYS A 239 22.42 20.36 14.76
N PHE A 240 21.09 20.17 14.71
CA PHE A 240 20.12 21.28 14.70
C PHE A 240 20.20 22.23 15.90
N ARG A 241 20.82 21.78 17.01
CA ARG A 241 21.07 22.59 18.20
C ARG A 241 22.37 23.38 18.13
N HIS A 242 23.22 23.12 17.12
CA HIS A 242 24.47 23.83 16.99
C HIS A 242 24.20 25.30 16.63
N PRO A 243 24.90 26.29 17.23
CA PRO A 243 24.66 27.72 16.97
C PRO A 243 24.82 28.12 15.49
N SER A 244 25.70 27.41 14.76
CA SER A 244 25.90 27.63 13.30
C SER A 244 24.98 26.79 12.42
N ALA A 245 24.01 26.05 12.99
CA ALA A 245 23.06 25.30 12.18
C ALA A 245 22.23 26.27 11.33
N VAL A 246 22.33 26.15 10.03
CA VAL A 246 21.45 26.87 9.12
C VAL A 246 20.03 26.39 9.43
N LYS A 247 19.21 27.28 9.97
CA LYS A 247 17.77 27.04 10.10
C LYS A 247 17.20 27.07 8.68
N GLU A 248 17.31 25.95 7.95
CA GLU A 248 16.48 25.78 6.78
C GLU A 248 15.05 25.95 7.26
N ASN A 249 14.27 26.81 6.56
CA ASN A 249 12.84 26.92 6.80
C ASN A 249 12.28 25.50 6.75
N ALA A 250 12.06 24.92 7.93
CA ALA A 250 11.57 23.55 8.04
C ALA A 250 10.27 23.49 7.24
N PRO A 251 10.18 22.65 6.22
CA PRO A 251 8.95 22.51 5.46
C PRO A 251 7.83 22.17 6.45
N ALA A 252 6.66 22.74 6.25
CA ALA A 252 5.52 22.54 7.14
C ALA A 252 5.39 21.05 7.49
N LEU A 253 5.23 20.74 8.78
CA LEU A 253 5.12 19.39 9.31
C LEU A 253 4.08 18.59 8.53
N GLY A 254 4.49 17.55 7.81
CA GLY A 254 3.59 16.55 7.27
C GLY A 254 3.06 16.84 5.87
N HIS A 255 3.92 16.92 4.87
CA HIS A 255 3.48 16.86 3.47
C HIS A 255 2.83 15.53 3.15
N SER A 256 1.78 15.58 2.32
CA SER A 256 1.17 14.40 1.73
C SER A 256 1.84 14.06 0.39
N ALA A 257 1.77 12.79 0.03
CA ALA A 257 2.17 12.31 -1.29
C ALA A 257 0.99 11.60 -1.96
N PHE A 258 0.73 11.94 -3.21
CA PHE A 258 -0.31 11.32 -4.02
C PHE A 258 0.37 10.38 -5.02
N LEU A 259 0.24 9.08 -4.82
CA LEU A 259 0.83 8.02 -5.65
C LEU A 259 -0.23 7.53 -6.62
N LEU A 260 -0.31 8.19 -7.76
CA LEU A 260 -1.40 8.08 -8.71
C LEU A 260 -1.03 7.16 -9.88
N ASP A 261 -2.03 6.49 -10.48
CA ASP A 261 -1.86 5.75 -11.73
C ASP A 261 -2.83 6.28 -12.80
N ALA A 262 -3.81 5.50 -13.24
CA ALA A 262 -4.75 5.94 -14.24
C ALA A 262 -5.68 7.03 -13.70
N ARG A 263 -5.88 8.07 -14.50
CA ARG A 263 -6.74 9.19 -14.12
C ARG A 263 -8.21 8.83 -14.22
N TRP A 264 -8.93 9.04 -13.13
CA TRP A 264 -10.39 9.15 -13.10
C TRP A 264 -10.78 10.61 -12.83
N PRO A 265 -11.78 11.18 -13.50
CA PRO A 265 -12.19 12.56 -13.25
C PRO A 265 -12.52 12.82 -11.79
N GLU A 266 -13.23 11.90 -11.15
CA GLU A 266 -13.63 11.99 -9.74
C GLU A 266 -12.42 12.07 -8.81
N PHE A 267 -11.43 11.21 -9.04
CA PHE A 267 -10.20 11.20 -8.24
C PHE A 267 -9.32 12.41 -8.53
N ASP A 268 -9.26 12.87 -9.79
CA ASP A 268 -8.50 14.07 -10.16
C ASP A 268 -9.04 15.29 -9.41
N ARG A 269 -10.35 15.50 -9.43
CA ARG A 269 -11.00 16.56 -8.66
C ARG A 269 -10.75 16.40 -7.16
N TRP A 270 -11.02 15.22 -6.60
CA TRP A 270 -10.85 14.98 -5.17
C TRP A 270 -9.40 15.22 -4.72
N CYS A 271 -8.42 14.73 -5.47
CA CYS A 271 -7.00 14.95 -5.18
C CYS A 271 -6.62 16.43 -5.25
N ALA A 272 -7.14 17.17 -6.24
CA ALA A 272 -6.89 18.60 -6.35
C ALA A 272 -7.45 19.38 -5.15
N GLU A 273 -8.67 19.08 -4.73
CA GLU A 273 -9.34 19.72 -3.59
C GLU A 273 -8.68 19.41 -2.24
N HIS A 274 -8.03 18.24 -2.11
CA HIS A 274 -7.39 17.79 -0.86
C HIS A 274 -5.88 18.02 -0.83
N SER A 275 -5.30 18.57 -1.88
CA SER A 275 -3.88 18.92 -1.93
C SER A 275 -3.61 20.26 -1.25
N ARG A 276 -2.46 20.35 -0.59
CA ARG A 276 -1.98 21.54 0.10
C ARG A 276 -0.62 21.97 -0.43
N PRO A 277 -0.25 23.25 -0.33
CA PRO A 277 1.10 23.69 -0.69
C PRO A 277 2.18 22.85 0.01
N GLY A 278 3.14 22.35 -0.77
CA GLY A 278 4.20 21.47 -0.30
C GLY A 278 3.93 19.98 -0.52
N ASP A 279 2.71 19.56 -0.80
CA ASP A 279 2.40 18.19 -1.19
C ASP A 279 3.07 17.83 -2.53
N ARG A 280 3.16 16.53 -2.81
CA ARG A 280 3.80 16.03 -4.03
C ARG A 280 2.93 15.01 -4.72
N TRP A 281 2.79 15.16 -6.03
CA TRP A 281 2.12 14.19 -6.85
C TRP A 281 3.13 13.32 -7.61
N PHE A 282 2.84 12.04 -7.68
CA PHE A 282 3.60 11.06 -8.43
C PHE A 282 2.67 10.43 -9.47
N THR A 283 2.98 10.59 -10.73
CA THR A 283 2.20 10.03 -11.84
C THR A 283 3.07 9.17 -12.74
N PRO A 284 2.50 8.21 -13.49
CA PRO A 284 3.31 7.34 -14.36
C PRO A 284 4.09 8.14 -15.40
N LEU A 285 3.44 9.13 -16.02
CA LEU A 285 4.06 10.04 -16.98
C LEU A 285 3.29 11.36 -17.07
N ASP A 286 3.89 12.36 -17.68
CA ASP A 286 3.21 13.62 -18.02
C ASP A 286 2.22 13.37 -19.17
N GLY A 287 0.93 13.25 -18.83
CA GLY A 287 -0.13 12.96 -19.79
C GLY A 287 -0.32 14.05 -20.84
N ASN A 288 -0.04 15.31 -20.53
CA ASN A 288 -0.15 16.43 -21.46
C ASN A 288 0.98 16.37 -22.50
N ARG A 289 2.23 16.25 -22.04
CA ARG A 289 3.41 16.13 -22.90
C ARG A 289 3.34 14.93 -23.85
N TRP A 290 2.88 13.78 -23.33
CA TRP A 290 2.81 12.52 -24.09
C TRP A 290 1.49 12.30 -24.80
N LYS A 291 0.54 13.24 -24.71
CA LYS A 291 -0.82 13.14 -25.28
C LYS A 291 -1.52 11.85 -24.87
N LYS A 292 -1.47 11.53 -23.56
CA LYS A 292 -2.07 10.33 -22.97
C LYS A 292 -3.18 10.71 -22.00
N PRO A 293 -4.46 10.73 -22.44
CA PRO A 293 -5.59 11.17 -21.60
C PRO A 293 -5.68 10.47 -20.26
N ASN A 294 -5.35 9.18 -20.20
CA ASN A 294 -5.38 8.37 -18.96
C ASN A 294 -4.37 8.82 -17.90
N TYR A 295 -3.48 9.76 -18.21
CA TYR A 295 -2.46 10.27 -17.27
C TYR A 295 -2.45 11.80 -17.21
N GLN A 296 -3.47 12.46 -17.78
CA GLN A 296 -3.62 13.93 -17.73
C GLN A 296 -4.21 14.37 -16.39
N TRP A 297 -3.47 14.12 -15.31
CA TRP A 297 -3.83 14.59 -13.98
C TRP A 297 -3.66 16.11 -13.88
N THR A 298 -4.57 16.77 -13.15
CA THR A 298 -4.64 18.25 -13.03
C THR A 298 -4.15 18.67 -11.65
N ALA A 299 -2.82 18.66 -11.46
CA ALA A 299 -2.25 19.10 -10.20
C ALA A 299 -2.47 20.60 -9.99
N PRO A 300 -2.87 21.04 -8.78
CA PRO A 300 -3.02 22.45 -8.44
C PRO A 300 -1.70 23.22 -8.58
N VAL A 301 -1.81 24.53 -8.76
CA VAL A 301 -0.63 25.42 -8.81
C VAL A 301 0.18 25.32 -7.52
N GLY A 302 1.50 25.20 -7.64
CA GLY A 302 2.41 25.06 -6.49
C GLY A 302 2.62 23.62 -6.01
N ILE A 303 1.93 22.62 -6.58
CA ILE A 303 2.17 21.20 -6.30
C ILE A 303 3.27 20.67 -7.21
N ALA A 304 4.31 20.07 -6.60
CA ALA A 304 5.39 19.43 -7.33
C ALA A 304 4.96 18.07 -7.88
N VAL A 305 5.04 17.88 -9.20
CA VAL A 305 4.72 16.60 -9.86
C VAL A 305 6.01 15.88 -10.24
N ARG A 306 6.08 14.59 -9.96
CA ARG A 306 7.17 13.68 -10.32
C ARG A 306 6.62 12.53 -11.16
N HIS A 307 7.40 12.08 -12.14
CA HIS A 307 6.95 11.06 -13.09
C HIS A 307 7.84 9.80 -13.04
N ALA A 308 7.21 8.62 -13.12
CA ALA A 308 7.88 7.33 -13.30
C ALA A 308 7.98 6.96 -14.80
N THR A 309 8.38 7.90 -15.65
CA THR A 309 8.29 7.82 -17.11
C THR A 309 8.89 6.54 -17.68
N LEU A 310 10.09 6.13 -17.24
CA LEU A 310 10.74 4.90 -17.74
C LEU A 310 9.92 3.64 -17.41
N ALA A 311 9.39 3.55 -16.19
CA ALA A 311 8.55 2.42 -15.78
C ALA A 311 7.24 2.40 -16.59
N ALA A 312 6.62 3.56 -16.82
CA ALA A 312 5.40 3.69 -17.61
C ALA A 312 5.61 3.32 -19.07
N LEU A 313 6.70 3.77 -19.68
CA LEU A 313 7.06 3.41 -21.07
C LEU A 313 7.32 1.90 -21.20
N ARG A 314 8.06 1.30 -20.24
CA ARG A 314 8.29 -0.14 -20.20
C ARG A 314 6.99 -0.93 -20.05
N ARG A 315 6.09 -0.50 -19.16
CA ARG A 315 4.73 -1.07 -19.00
C ARG A 315 3.98 -1.02 -20.34
N SER A 316 3.93 0.13 -21.00
CA SER A 316 3.27 0.30 -22.28
C SER A 316 3.87 -0.58 -23.39
N TRP A 317 5.18 -0.68 -23.43
CA TRP A 317 5.89 -1.53 -24.41
C TRP A 317 5.56 -3.02 -24.23
N ASN A 318 5.62 -3.51 -22.99
CA ASN A 318 5.31 -4.91 -22.69
C ASN A 318 3.85 -5.26 -23.04
N GLN A 319 2.91 -4.36 -22.75
CA GLN A 319 1.48 -4.57 -23.05
C GLN A 319 1.17 -4.62 -24.54
N ARG A 320 1.85 -3.82 -25.38
CA ARG A 320 1.60 -3.77 -26.84
C ARG A 320 2.03 -5.05 -27.57
N ARG A 321 2.85 -5.88 -26.95
CA ARG A 321 3.33 -7.14 -27.52
C ARG A 321 2.40 -8.32 -27.25
N LEU A 322 1.35 -8.10 -26.47
CA LEU A 322 0.42 -9.12 -26.03
C LEU A 322 -0.97 -8.92 -26.64
N PRO A 323 -1.74 -9.99 -26.81
CA PRO A 323 -3.16 -9.89 -27.14
C PRO A 323 -3.91 -8.93 -26.23
N ALA A 324 -5.06 -8.45 -26.66
CA ALA A 324 -5.87 -7.49 -25.90
C ALA A 324 -6.44 -8.07 -24.60
N GLN A 325 -6.46 -9.39 -24.44
CA GLN A 325 -6.94 -10.13 -23.27
C GLN A 325 -6.12 -11.40 -23.05
N GLY A 326 -6.37 -12.11 -21.94
CA GLY A 326 -5.71 -13.35 -21.57
C GLY A 326 -4.90 -13.24 -20.27
N ALA A 327 -4.64 -14.37 -19.63
CA ALA A 327 -3.95 -14.47 -18.35
C ALA A 327 -2.55 -13.82 -18.39
N LEU A 328 -1.78 -14.02 -19.45
CA LEU A 328 -0.44 -13.44 -19.62
C LEU A 328 -0.49 -11.90 -19.59
N ARG A 329 -1.52 -11.31 -20.21
CA ARG A 329 -1.69 -9.85 -20.19
C ARG A 329 -1.93 -9.35 -18.78
N GLN A 330 -2.72 -10.07 -17.99
CA GLN A 330 -2.99 -9.71 -16.57
C GLN A 330 -1.71 -9.76 -15.74
N GLN A 331 -0.89 -10.79 -15.90
CA GLN A 331 0.41 -10.91 -15.23
C GLN A 331 1.36 -9.75 -15.58
N VAL A 332 1.43 -9.37 -16.86
CA VAL A 332 2.29 -8.25 -17.29
C VAL A 332 1.75 -6.90 -16.80
N LEU A 333 0.45 -6.73 -16.63
CA LEU A 333 -0.15 -5.56 -15.99
C LEU A 333 0.31 -5.45 -14.53
N ILE A 334 0.17 -6.52 -13.76
CA ILE A 334 0.58 -6.60 -12.35
C ILE A 334 2.09 -6.30 -12.19
N GLU A 335 2.94 -6.86 -13.06
CA GLU A 335 4.39 -6.56 -13.00
C GLU A 335 4.69 -5.09 -13.36
N GLY A 336 3.92 -4.50 -14.29
CA GLY A 336 4.03 -3.07 -14.61
C GLY A 336 3.63 -2.16 -13.43
N GLU A 337 2.61 -2.52 -12.68
CA GLU A 337 2.18 -1.84 -11.45
C GLU A 337 3.28 -1.91 -10.38
N LYS A 338 3.88 -3.08 -10.20
CA LYS A 338 4.99 -3.31 -9.28
C LYS A 338 6.21 -2.43 -9.60
N GLU A 339 6.57 -2.26 -10.88
CA GLU A 339 7.69 -1.40 -11.29
C GLU A 339 7.41 0.09 -11.03
N ILE A 340 6.17 0.54 -11.25
CA ILE A 340 5.75 1.92 -10.91
C ILE A 340 5.81 2.11 -9.40
N ALA A 341 5.24 1.19 -8.61
CA ALA A 341 5.27 1.24 -7.16
C ALA A 341 6.70 1.29 -6.60
N ARG A 342 7.63 0.49 -7.15
CA ARG A 342 9.06 0.53 -6.80
C ARG A 342 9.70 1.88 -7.12
N THR A 343 9.32 2.47 -8.24
CA THR A 343 9.84 3.78 -8.63
C THR A 343 9.35 4.87 -7.68
N TYR A 344 8.06 4.86 -7.35
CA TYR A 344 7.49 5.82 -6.39
C TYR A 344 8.08 5.64 -4.98
N ALA A 345 8.26 4.40 -4.54
CA ALA A 345 8.88 4.09 -3.25
C ALA A 345 10.28 4.73 -3.09
N ARG A 346 11.08 4.76 -4.17
CA ARG A 346 12.41 5.40 -4.18
C ARG A 346 12.35 6.92 -4.18
N MET A 347 11.28 7.51 -4.68
CA MET A 347 11.10 8.96 -4.77
C MET A 347 10.35 9.54 -3.57
N LEU A 348 9.69 8.67 -2.79
CA LEU A 348 8.88 9.09 -1.64
C LEU A 348 9.75 9.67 -0.54
N HIS A 349 9.47 10.92 -0.14
CA HIS A 349 10.27 11.61 0.86
C HIS A 349 10.04 11.03 2.26
N PRO A 350 11.08 10.82 3.08
CA PRO A 350 10.95 10.26 4.43
C PRO A 350 10.03 11.06 5.37
N GLN A 351 9.98 12.37 5.21
CA GLN A 351 9.14 13.28 5.99
C GLN A 351 7.64 13.22 5.62
N CYS A 352 7.29 12.53 4.52
CA CYS A 352 5.90 12.33 4.16
C CYS A 352 5.22 11.42 5.20
N ARG A 353 4.18 11.92 5.85
CA ARG A 353 3.41 11.20 6.88
C ARG A 353 2.07 10.66 6.38
N HIS A 354 1.54 11.25 5.33
CA HIS A 354 0.27 10.83 4.74
C HIS A 354 0.45 10.54 3.24
N VAL A 355 -0.19 9.48 2.77
CA VAL A 355 -0.10 9.05 1.37
C VAL A 355 -1.50 8.76 0.82
N VAL A 356 -1.80 9.28 -0.36
CA VAL A 356 -2.97 8.88 -1.15
C VAL A 356 -2.50 7.94 -2.25
N VAL A 357 -3.09 6.76 -2.37
CA VAL A 357 -2.59 5.69 -3.25
C VAL A 357 -3.67 5.19 -4.18
N SER A 358 -3.40 5.11 -5.50
CA SER A 358 -4.21 4.32 -6.43
C SER A 358 -4.19 2.84 -6.04
N GLN A 359 -5.36 2.20 -5.98
CA GLN A 359 -5.52 0.84 -5.44
C GLN A 359 -4.59 -0.20 -6.08
N ASN A 360 -4.37 -0.12 -7.38
CA ASN A 360 -3.52 -1.09 -8.10
C ASN A 360 -2.04 -1.05 -7.66
N LEU A 361 -1.56 0.07 -7.12
CA LEU A 361 -0.21 0.20 -6.58
C LEU A 361 -0.10 -0.27 -5.12
N LEU A 362 -1.23 -0.32 -4.41
CA LEU A 362 -1.31 -0.54 -2.98
C LEU A 362 -0.62 -1.82 -2.50
N PRO A 363 -0.92 -3.04 -3.03
CA PRO A 363 -0.32 -4.28 -2.54
C PRO A 363 1.19 -4.31 -2.74
N HIS A 364 1.69 -3.69 -3.81
CA HIS A 364 3.11 -3.61 -4.08
C HIS A 364 3.83 -2.66 -3.11
N LEU A 365 3.23 -1.50 -2.80
CA LEU A 365 3.78 -0.54 -1.83
C LEU A 365 3.74 -1.12 -0.41
N TRP A 366 2.70 -1.90 -0.09
CA TRP A 366 2.59 -2.63 1.18
C TRP A 366 3.73 -3.63 1.33
N ARG A 367 3.93 -4.50 0.36
CA ARG A 367 5.05 -5.47 0.35
C ARG A 367 6.44 -4.81 0.42
N LEU A 368 6.59 -3.61 -0.13
CA LEU A 368 7.81 -2.82 0.01
C LEU A 368 7.97 -2.19 1.39
N GLY A 369 6.97 -2.26 2.26
CA GLY A 369 6.98 -1.71 3.62
C GLY A 369 7.06 -0.18 3.69
N VAL A 370 6.83 0.51 2.57
CA VAL A 370 6.97 1.99 2.52
C VAL A 370 5.80 2.73 3.15
N LEU A 371 4.68 2.06 3.34
CA LEU A 371 3.49 2.63 4.00
C LEU A 371 3.58 2.59 5.53
N GLY A 372 4.43 1.74 6.10
CA GLY A 372 4.62 1.66 7.54
C GLY A 372 5.04 2.99 8.17
N GLY A 373 4.45 3.38 9.29
CA GLY A 373 4.65 4.66 9.96
C GLY A 373 4.07 5.85 9.20
N ARG A 374 3.13 5.61 8.27
CA ARG A 374 2.36 6.62 7.54
C ARG A 374 0.88 6.29 7.64
N SER A 375 0.04 7.30 7.73
CA SER A 375 -1.37 7.15 7.40
C SER A 375 -1.55 7.14 5.89
N PHE A 376 -2.56 6.44 5.38
CA PHE A 376 -2.82 6.48 3.95
C PHE A 376 -4.29 6.28 3.61
N ASP A 377 -4.69 6.91 2.52
CA ASP A 377 -5.99 6.77 1.88
C ASP A 377 -5.83 6.02 0.56
N VAL A 378 -6.85 5.28 0.16
CA VAL A 378 -6.84 4.50 -1.08
C VAL A 378 -7.92 4.98 -2.02
N LEU A 379 -7.53 5.29 -3.25
CA LEU A 379 -8.45 5.54 -4.35
C LEU A 379 -8.88 4.19 -4.91
N MET A 380 -10.12 3.79 -4.61
CA MET A 380 -10.66 2.47 -4.93
C MET A 380 -11.16 2.45 -6.38
N GLU A 381 -10.35 1.89 -7.26
CA GLU A 381 -10.61 1.84 -8.71
C GLU A 381 -11.32 0.55 -9.15
N ARG A 382 -11.30 -0.49 -8.32
CA ARG A 382 -11.83 -1.82 -8.63
C ARG A 382 -12.22 -2.58 -7.36
N TRP A 383 -12.92 -3.67 -7.54
CA TRP A 383 -13.11 -4.65 -6.46
C TRP A 383 -11.76 -5.13 -5.92
N PRO A 384 -11.63 -5.43 -4.62
CA PRO A 384 -10.47 -6.14 -4.11
C PRO A 384 -10.21 -7.40 -4.95
N MET A 385 -8.96 -7.75 -5.16
CA MET A 385 -8.60 -8.87 -6.04
C MET A 385 -9.27 -10.17 -5.62
N GLU A 386 -9.35 -10.43 -4.32
CA GLU A 386 -10.02 -11.62 -3.78
C GLU A 386 -11.50 -11.65 -4.14
N GLU A 387 -12.23 -10.56 -3.92
CA GLU A 387 -13.64 -10.45 -4.27
C GLU A 387 -13.86 -10.51 -5.79
N MET A 388 -12.95 -9.90 -6.56
CA MET A 388 -12.98 -9.99 -8.01
C MET A 388 -12.82 -11.43 -8.49
N GLN A 389 -11.87 -12.19 -7.95
CA GLN A 389 -11.69 -13.62 -8.27
C GLN A 389 -12.91 -14.43 -7.87
N ARG A 390 -13.47 -14.20 -6.69
CA ARG A 390 -14.68 -14.88 -6.23
C ARG A 390 -15.87 -14.68 -7.20
N ARG A 391 -16.07 -13.44 -7.69
CA ARG A 391 -17.11 -13.12 -8.68
C ARG A 391 -16.84 -13.78 -10.02
N LEU A 392 -15.59 -13.82 -10.47
CA LEU A 392 -15.21 -14.51 -11.70
C LEU A 392 -15.40 -16.02 -11.59
N ASP A 393 -15.13 -16.61 -10.42
CA ASP A 393 -15.37 -18.05 -10.16
C ASP A 393 -16.86 -18.38 -10.17
N GLN A 394 -17.71 -17.51 -9.61
CA GLN A 394 -19.16 -17.64 -9.71
C GLN A 394 -19.66 -17.57 -11.15
N ALA A 395 -19.15 -16.62 -11.93
CA ALA A 395 -19.48 -16.50 -13.34
C ALA A 395 -18.98 -17.71 -14.14
N LEU A 396 -17.79 -18.24 -13.84
CA LEU A 396 -17.23 -19.42 -14.49
C LEU A 396 -18.04 -20.69 -14.15
N ALA A 397 -18.50 -20.82 -12.92
CA ALA A 397 -19.38 -21.92 -12.51
C ALA A 397 -20.71 -21.89 -13.28
N ALA A 398 -21.27 -20.71 -13.56
CA ALA A 398 -22.47 -20.55 -14.36
C ALA A 398 -22.20 -20.78 -15.88
N HIS A 399 -21.01 -20.42 -16.35
CA HIS A 399 -20.62 -20.49 -17.76
C HIS A 399 -19.26 -21.18 -17.94
N PRO A 400 -19.16 -22.50 -17.71
CA PRO A 400 -17.89 -23.24 -17.77
C PRO A 400 -17.26 -23.28 -19.17
N GLN A 401 -18.03 -22.98 -20.21
CA GLN A 401 -17.55 -22.86 -21.60
C GLN A 401 -16.77 -21.57 -21.85
N SER A 402 -16.80 -20.58 -20.96
CA SER A 402 -16.10 -19.29 -21.15
C SER A 402 -14.59 -19.48 -21.23
N THR A 403 -13.98 -18.83 -22.20
CA THR A 403 -12.52 -18.84 -22.40
C THR A 403 -11.79 -17.74 -21.63
N THR A 404 -12.51 -16.76 -21.08
CA THR A 404 -11.90 -15.57 -20.47
C THR A 404 -12.16 -15.40 -18.97
N LEU A 405 -13.17 -16.05 -18.41
CA LEU A 405 -13.50 -15.92 -16.97
C LEU A 405 -12.39 -16.47 -16.05
N GLY A 406 -11.54 -17.35 -16.55
CA GLY A 406 -10.35 -17.85 -15.85
C GLY A 406 -9.09 -16.99 -15.97
N ASP A 407 -9.09 -15.94 -16.77
CA ASP A 407 -7.87 -15.18 -17.12
C ASP A 407 -7.22 -14.47 -15.94
N PHE A 408 -8.02 -13.87 -15.06
CA PHE A 408 -7.48 -13.13 -13.92
C PHE A 408 -7.36 -14.04 -12.70
N ARG A 409 -6.11 -14.34 -12.32
CA ARG A 409 -5.78 -14.97 -11.04
C ARG A 409 -4.51 -14.33 -10.49
N ALA A 410 -4.61 -13.72 -9.32
CA ALA A 410 -3.47 -13.15 -8.61
C ALA A 410 -2.85 -14.21 -7.68
N GLU A 411 -1.56 -14.07 -7.42
CA GLU A 411 -0.85 -14.90 -6.44
C GLU A 411 -1.40 -14.63 -5.03
N GLU A 412 -1.48 -15.66 -4.18
CA GLU A 412 -2.00 -15.55 -2.80
C GLU A 412 -1.28 -14.47 -1.99
N GLU A 413 0.04 -14.33 -2.18
CA GLU A 413 0.81 -13.27 -1.51
C GLU A 413 0.39 -11.85 -1.89
N LEU A 414 -0.11 -11.68 -3.11
CA LEU A 414 -0.59 -10.38 -3.57
C LEU A 414 -1.99 -10.11 -3.03
N LEU A 415 -2.85 -11.13 -2.97
CA LEU A 415 -4.18 -11.07 -2.36
C LEU A 415 -4.07 -10.70 -0.87
N GLN A 416 -3.20 -11.39 -0.14
CA GLN A 416 -2.96 -11.11 1.26
C GLN A 416 -2.45 -9.68 1.48
N ALA A 417 -1.48 -9.24 0.66
CA ALA A 417 -0.94 -7.89 0.76
C ALA A 417 -2.00 -6.80 0.50
N GLU A 418 -2.91 -7.01 -0.48
CA GLU A 418 -4.02 -6.08 -0.73
C GLU A 418 -5.00 -6.08 0.45
N ARG A 419 -5.36 -7.26 0.97
CA ARG A 419 -6.27 -7.39 2.12
C ARG A 419 -5.75 -6.68 3.36
N GLU A 420 -4.49 -6.92 3.72
CA GLU A 420 -3.82 -6.28 4.87
C GLU A 420 -3.73 -4.76 4.69
N ALA A 421 -3.32 -4.29 3.51
CA ALA A 421 -3.20 -2.88 3.21
C ALA A 421 -4.56 -2.17 3.24
N LEU A 422 -5.61 -2.76 2.64
CA LEU A 422 -6.96 -2.22 2.71
C LEU A 422 -7.48 -2.19 4.16
N ALA A 423 -7.14 -3.18 4.99
CA ALA A 423 -7.50 -3.19 6.40
C ALA A 423 -6.83 -2.05 7.19
N ALA A 424 -5.59 -1.70 6.85
CA ALA A 424 -4.79 -0.66 7.49
C ALA A 424 -5.06 0.77 6.96
N ALA A 425 -5.76 0.91 5.83
CA ALA A 425 -6.06 2.20 5.22
C ALA A 425 -6.97 3.06 6.12
N ALA A 426 -6.69 4.36 6.17
CA ALA A 426 -7.48 5.32 6.94
C ALA A 426 -8.85 5.57 6.27
N ARG A 427 -8.86 5.75 4.94
CA ARG A 427 -10.08 5.95 4.15
C ARG A 427 -10.00 5.18 2.83
N LEU A 428 -11.14 4.67 2.38
CA LEU A 428 -11.31 4.03 1.09
C LEU A 428 -12.23 4.91 0.24
N ILE A 429 -11.65 5.62 -0.72
CA ILE A 429 -12.33 6.69 -1.47
C ILE A 429 -12.85 6.11 -2.77
N THR A 430 -14.13 6.23 -3.04
CA THR A 430 -14.74 5.67 -4.25
C THR A 430 -16.00 6.40 -4.67
N PRO A 431 -16.26 6.57 -5.97
CA PRO A 431 -17.57 6.96 -6.49
C PRO A 431 -18.50 5.76 -6.68
N HIS A 432 -17.99 4.53 -6.61
CA HIS A 432 -18.67 3.29 -6.95
C HIS A 432 -19.50 2.78 -5.78
N LEU A 433 -20.83 2.89 -5.87
CA LEU A 433 -21.71 2.61 -4.73
C LEU A 433 -21.66 1.16 -4.24
N ALA A 434 -21.50 0.20 -5.13
CA ALA A 434 -21.39 -1.19 -4.69
C ALA A 434 -20.07 -1.48 -3.94
N LEU A 435 -18.96 -0.81 -4.29
CA LEU A 435 -17.73 -0.85 -3.49
C LEU A 435 -17.94 -0.17 -2.13
N ALA A 436 -18.64 0.95 -2.11
CA ALA A 436 -18.96 1.64 -0.86
C ALA A 436 -19.80 0.76 0.06
N ALA A 437 -20.82 0.09 -0.47
CA ALA A 437 -21.65 -0.86 0.29
C ALA A 437 -20.82 -2.06 0.83
N TYR A 438 -19.90 -2.58 0.03
CA TYR A 438 -19.00 -3.68 0.43
C TYR A 438 -18.12 -3.33 1.63
N PHE A 439 -17.58 -2.10 1.67
CA PHE A 439 -16.71 -1.64 2.76
C PHE A 439 -17.46 -0.98 3.92
N GLY A 440 -18.73 -0.67 3.74
CA GLY A 440 -19.58 -0.03 4.75
C GLY A 440 -19.02 1.30 5.24
N PRO A 441 -19.00 1.57 6.56
CA PRO A 441 -18.58 2.86 7.13
C PRO A 441 -17.15 3.28 6.81
N ARG A 442 -16.30 2.36 6.32
CA ARG A 442 -14.92 2.65 5.94
C ARG A 442 -14.80 3.31 4.56
N ALA A 443 -15.86 3.24 3.76
CA ALA A 443 -15.89 3.87 2.46
C ALA A 443 -16.18 5.37 2.57
N TRP A 444 -15.39 6.17 1.87
CA TRP A 444 -15.63 7.59 1.65
C TRP A 444 -16.21 7.77 0.26
N ILE A 445 -17.52 7.99 0.20
CA ILE A 445 -18.21 8.12 -1.08
C ILE A 445 -17.99 9.53 -1.65
N ILE A 446 -17.53 9.58 -2.89
CA ILE A 446 -17.45 10.80 -3.69
C ILE A 446 -18.47 10.70 -4.85
N PRO A 447 -19.01 11.82 -5.34
CA PRO A 447 -19.97 11.77 -6.44
C PRO A 447 -19.29 11.34 -7.75
N TRP A 448 -20.00 10.54 -8.56
CA TRP A 448 -19.64 10.33 -9.95
C TRP A 448 -19.66 11.66 -10.71
N GLU A 449 -18.69 11.87 -11.59
CA GLU A 449 -18.77 12.96 -12.56
C GLU A 449 -19.65 12.56 -13.74
N MET A 450 -20.82 13.16 -13.79
CA MET A 450 -21.77 12.92 -14.86
C MET A 450 -21.25 13.54 -16.15
N PRO A 451 -21.17 12.76 -17.25
CA PRO A 451 -20.79 13.29 -18.55
C PRO A 451 -21.78 14.33 -19.08
N VAL A 452 -21.32 15.18 -19.98
CA VAL A 452 -22.22 16.10 -20.69
C VAL A 452 -23.21 15.27 -21.53
N PRO A 453 -24.52 15.53 -21.41
CA PRO A 453 -25.56 14.83 -22.17
C PRO A 453 -25.32 14.92 -23.68
N MET A 454 -25.60 13.83 -24.37
CA MET A 454 -25.56 13.81 -25.83
C MET A 454 -26.94 14.06 -26.43
N PRO A 455 -27.02 14.68 -27.62
CA PRO A 455 -28.30 14.84 -28.31
C PRO A 455 -28.82 13.46 -28.76
N LEU A 456 -30.08 13.20 -28.41
CA LEU A 456 -30.76 11.96 -28.80
C LEU A 456 -31.22 12.02 -30.25
N ARG A 457 -31.27 10.84 -30.90
CA ARG A 457 -31.78 10.65 -32.26
C ARG A 457 -33.00 9.76 -32.20
N THR A 458 -34.06 10.15 -32.87
CA THR A 458 -35.27 9.32 -32.99
C THR A 458 -34.93 8.11 -33.89
N SER A 459 -35.08 6.91 -33.34
CA SER A 459 -34.98 5.68 -34.13
C SER A 459 -36.35 5.36 -34.72
N GLN A 460 -36.42 5.17 -36.06
CA GLN A 460 -37.61 4.62 -36.70
C GLN A 460 -37.35 3.13 -36.92
N GLY A 461 -38.14 2.26 -36.30
CA GLY A 461 -38.00 0.82 -36.44
C GLY A 461 -38.03 0.03 -35.16
N LYS A 462 -37.38 -1.13 -35.15
CA LYS A 462 -37.29 -1.96 -33.94
C LYS A 462 -36.50 -1.25 -32.85
N PRO A 463 -36.86 -1.46 -31.55
CA PRO A 463 -36.08 -0.95 -30.44
C PRO A 463 -34.61 -1.37 -30.55
N LEU A 464 -33.71 -0.42 -30.25
CA LEU A 464 -32.27 -0.66 -30.24
C LEU A 464 -31.77 -0.84 -28.79
N LEU A 465 -31.26 -2.00 -28.47
CA LEU A 465 -30.55 -2.26 -27.22
C LEU A 465 -29.05 -2.08 -27.44
N PHE A 466 -28.42 -1.35 -26.52
CA PHE A 466 -27.01 -1.03 -26.62
C PHE A 466 -26.22 -1.68 -25.49
N PHE A 467 -25.32 -2.62 -25.84
CA PHE A 467 -24.40 -3.26 -24.91
C PHE A 467 -23.04 -2.55 -24.96
N PRO A 468 -22.66 -1.78 -23.92
CA PRO A 468 -21.52 -0.86 -23.96
C PRO A 468 -20.16 -1.57 -23.76
N ALA A 469 -20.07 -2.86 -24.01
CA ALA A 469 -18.91 -3.70 -23.72
C ALA A 469 -18.59 -4.68 -24.85
N SER A 470 -17.43 -5.33 -24.72
CA SER A 470 -17.08 -6.51 -25.50
C SER A 470 -17.90 -7.72 -25.04
N ARG A 471 -18.07 -8.70 -25.92
CA ARG A 471 -18.87 -9.92 -25.70
C ARG A 471 -18.17 -10.93 -24.76
N LEU A 472 -17.89 -10.49 -23.54
CA LEU A 472 -17.13 -11.24 -22.53
C LEU A 472 -18.03 -11.66 -21.37
N GLY A 473 -17.81 -12.86 -20.85
CA GLY A 473 -18.59 -13.42 -19.74
C GLY A 473 -18.63 -12.48 -18.53
N ARG A 474 -17.51 -11.89 -18.13
CA ARG A 474 -17.46 -10.94 -17.02
C ARG A 474 -18.35 -9.69 -17.19
N LYS A 475 -18.76 -9.38 -18.42
CA LYS A 475 -19.67 -8.27 -18.74
C LYS A 475 -21.14 -8.71 -18.85
N GLY A 476 -21.43 -9.98 -18.56
CA GLY A 476 -22.78 -10.53 -18.63
C GLY A 476 -23.26 -10.84 -20.06
N ALA A 477 -22.31 -11.16 -20.96
CA ALA A 477 -22.65 -11.42 -22.35
C ALA A 477 -23.47 -12.71 -22.52
N PHE A 478 -23.24 -13.74 -21.70
CA PHE A 478 -24.02 -14.99 -21.73
C PHE A 478 -25.44 -14.74 -21.28
N GLU A 479 -25.65 -14.07 -20.16
CA GLU A 479 -26.96 -13.72 -19.62
C GLU A 479 -27.76 -12.84 -20.58
N LEU A 480 -27.10 -11.87 -21.22
CA LEU A 480 -27.74 -11.04 -22.22
C LEU A 480 -28.16 -11.85 -23.45
N ALA A 481 -27.29 -12.75 -23.90
CA ALA A 481 -27.60 -13.62 -25.04
C ALA A 481 -28.82 -14.51 -24.77
N ASP A 482 -28.89 -15.10 -23.58
CA ASP A 482 -30.00 -15.96 -23.20
C ASP A 482 -31.30 -15.15 -23.00
N ALA A 483 -31.21 -13.96 -22.41
CA ALA A 483 -32.35 -13.04 -22.36
C ALA A 483 -32.85 -12.66 -23.75
N MET A 484 -31.98 -12.37 -24.72
CA MET A 484 -32.39 -12.07 -26.09
C MET A 484 -33.05 -13.25 -26.79
N LYS A 485 -32.62 -14.50 -26.53
CA LYS A 485 -33.22 -15.73 -27.08
C LYS A 485 -34.62 -16.02 -26.53
N SER A 486 -35.03 -15.43 -25.41
CA SER A 486 -36.36 -15.61 -24.84
C SER A 486 -37.51 -14.92 -25.59
N GLY A 487 -37.22 -14.30 -26.75
CA GLY A 487 -38.23 -13.72 -27.64
C GLY A 487 -38.29 -12.17 -27.62
N ILE A 488 -37.27 -11.50 -27.13
CA ILE A 488 -37.19 -10.04 -27.17
C ILE A 488 -37.03 -9.56 -28.62
N SER A 489 -38.02 -8.81 -29.12
CA SER A 489 -37.98 -8.24 -30.47
C SER A 489 -37.27 -6.89 -30.50
N ALA A 490 -35.94 -6.92 -30.49
CA ALA A 490 -35.07 -5.74 -30.54
C ALA A 490 -33.80 -6.02 -31.33
N GLU A 491 -33.17 -4.97 -31.88
CA GLU A 491 -31.80 -5.03 -32.41
C GLU A 491 -30.81 -4.89 -31.28
N LEU A 492 -29.74 -5.68 -31.25
CA LEU A 492 -28.66 -5.57 -30.27
C LEU A 492 -27.41 -5.01 -30.90
N ARG A 493 -26.89 -3.88 -30.42
CA ARG A 493 -25.57 -3.36 -30.77
C ARG A 493 -24.61 -3.46 -29.59
N TYR A 494 -23.37 -3.94 -29.85
CA TYR A 494 -22.34 -4.09 -28.85
C TYR A 494 -21.06 -3.33 -29.23
N LEU A 495 -20.28 -2.93 -28.20
CA LEU A 495 -18.98 -2.30 -28.42
C LEU A 495 -17.84 -3.30 -28.17
N GLY A 496 -16.67 -2.93 -28.72
CA GLY A 496 -15.45 -3.71 -28.50
C GLY A 496 -15.27 -4.87 -29.49
N ALA A 497 -14.03 -5.36 -29.57
CA ALA A 497 -13.65 -6.40 -30.51
C ALA A 497 -13.37 -7.74 -29.82
N ALA A 498 -13.22 -7.74 -28.49
CA ALA A 498 -12.94 -8.95 -27.75
C ALA A 498 -14.21 -9.78 -27.55
N ASP A 499 -14.07 -11.09 -27.60
CA ASP A 499 -15.15 -12.06 -27.44
C ASP A 499 -14.63 -13.32 -26.72
N GLU A 500 -15.52 -14.30 -26.56
CA GLU A 500 -15.24 -15.62 -25.95
C GLU A 500 -14.70 -16.65 -26.98
N GLY A 501 -14.30 -16.21 -28.17
CA GLY A 501 -13.82 -17.11 -29.23
C GLY A 501 -14.87 -18.12 -29.65
N ILE A 502 -14.56 -19.40 -29.58
CA ILE A 502 -15.48 -20.50 -29.95
C ILE A 502 -16.75 -20.56 -29.07
N ALA A 503 -16.71 -19.96 -27.89
CA ALA A 503 -17.82 -19.89 -26.94
C ALA A 503 -18.58 -18.56 -27.03
N ASP A 504 -18.47 -17.80 -28.13
CA ASP A 504 -19.13 -16.51 -28.29
C ASP A 504 -20.66 -16.63 -28.11
N PRO A 505 -21.22 -16.02 -27.04
CA PRO A 505 -22.64 -16.17 -26.70
C PRO A 505 -23.57 -15.51 -27.73
N PHE A 506 -23.07 -14.57 -28.55
CA PHE A 506 -23.89 -13.81 -29.50
C PHE A 506 -24.06 -14.48 -30.87
N VAL A 507 -23.50 -15.67 -31.04
CA VAL A 507 -23.74 -16.48 -32.25
C VAL A 507 -25.22 -16.79 -32.40
N GLY A 508 -25.78 -16.50 -33.58
CA GLY A 508 -27.20 -16.71 -33.90
C GLY A 508 -28.15 -15.59 -33.44
N LEU A 509 -27.66 -14.55 -32.79
CA LEU A 509 -28.47 -13.39 -32.44
C LEU A 509 -28.50 -12.35 -33.57
N TYR A 510 -29.62 -11.63 -33.65
CA TYR A 510 -29.70 -10.42 -34.50
C TYR A 510 -28.95 -9.26 -33.84
N CYS A 511 -27.66 -9.21 -34.05
CA CYS A 511 -26.78 -8.23 -33.44
C CYS A 511 -25.69 -7.74 -34.39
N SER A 512 -25.17 -6.55 -34.13
CA SER A 512 -24.07 -5.98 -34.89
C SER A 512 -23.09 -5.21 -33.97
N ARG A 513 -21.83 -5.11 -34.43
CA ARG A 513 -20.85 -4.27 -33.78
C ARG A 513 -21.14 -2.81 -34.09
N GLY A 514 -21.37 -2.03 -33.06
CA GLY A 514 -21.66 -0.61 -33.14
C GLY A 514 -20.48 0.29 -32.79
N VAL A 515 -20.76 1.59 -32.75
CA VAL A 515 -19.87 2.67 -32.33
C VAL A 515 -20.52 3.47 -31.19
N LYS A 516 -19.74 4.26 -30.47
CA LYS A 516 -20.24 5.02 -29.30
C LYS A 516 -21.42 5.96 -29.65
N SER A 517 -21.44 6.52 -30.86
CA SER A 517 -22.52 7.40 -31.33
C SER A 517 -23.88 6.70 -31.50
N ASP A 518 -23.90 5.35 -31.59
CA ASP A 518 -25.16 4.59 -31.71
C ASP A 518 -25.97 4.66 -30.42
N LEU A 519 -25.33 4.95 -29.31
CA LEU A 519 -25.99 5.19 -28.03
C LEU A 519 -27.07 6.29 -28.14
N ALA A 520 -26.85 7.28 -28.99
CA ALA A 520 -27.83 8.37 -29.20
C ALA A 520 -29.19 7.90 -29.74
N SER A 521 -29.24 6.71 -30.38
CA SER A 521 -30.44 6.10 -30.92
C SER A 521 -30.93 4.90 -30.12
N ALA A 522 -30.28 4.59 -28.98
CA ALA A 522 -30.64 3.45 -28.17
C ALA A 522 -31.94 3.66 -27.39
N SER A 523 -32.82 2.66 -27.41
CA SER A 523 -34.01 2.58 -26.57
C SER A 523 -33.66 2.26 -25.11
N ALA A 524 -32.59 1.48 -24.88
CA ALA A 524 -32.00 1.23 -23.58
C ALA A 524 -30.54 0.80 -23.69
N LEU A 525 -29.74 1.12 -22.65
CA LEU A 525 -28.40 0.56 -22.45
C LEU A 525 -28.49 -0.61 -21.47
N ILE A 526 -27.84 -1.74 -21.82
CA ILE A 526 -27.89 -2.99 -21.06
C ILE A 526 -26.48 -3.35 -20.60
N LEU A 527 -26.26 -3.45 -19.28
CA LEU A 527 -24.95 -3.80 -18.71
C LEU A 527 -25.10 -4.77 -17.52
N PRO A 528 -25.40 -6.08 -17.79
CA PRO A 528 -25.58 -7.08 -16.76
C PRO A 528 -24.24 -7.66 -16.28
N ALA A 529 -23.30 -6.81 -15.91
CA ALA A 529 -21.94 -7.20 -15.63
C ALA A 529 -21.80 -7.91 -14.27
N TRP A 530 -21.00 -8.98 -14.22
CA TRP A 530 -20.47 -9.57 -12.98
C TRP A 530 -19.47 -8.63 -12.31
N ILE A 531 -18.69 -7.96 -13.16
CA ILE A 531 -17.65 -7.01 -12.74
C ILE A 531 -17.66 -5.80 -13.69
N GLU A 532 -17.93 -4.63 -13.13
CA GLU A 532 -17.76 -3.35 -13.80
C GLU A 532 -17.13 -2.36 -12.83
N HIS A 533 -16.11 -1.65 -13.27
CA HIS A 533 -15.39 -0.70 -12.41
C HIS A 533 -15.63 0.75 -12.84
N GLN A 534 -15.86 0.95 -14.14
CA GLN A 534 -15.89 2.29 -14.72
C GLN A 534 -17.00 2.41 -15.77
N PRO A 535 -18.29 2.44 -15.34
CA PRO A 535 -19.45 2.36 -16.24
C PRO A 535 -19.71 3.68 -16.98
N ARG A 536 -18.71 4.26 -17.65
CA ARG A 536 -18.75 5.60 -18.26
C ARG A 536 -19.87 5.80 -19.29
N LEU A 537 -20.17 4.77 -20.09
CA LEU A 537 -21.24 4.85 -21.07
C LEU A 537 -22.61 4.71 -20.42
N ALA A 538 -22.73 3.97 -19.33
CA ALA A 538 -23.97 3.93 -18.55
C ALA A 538 -24.25 5.29 -17.87
N LEU A 539 -23.21 5.94 -17.32
CA LEU A 539 -23.34 7.32 -16.81
C LEU A 539 -23.73 8.32 -17.90
N LEU A 540 -23.16 8.18 -19.12
CA LEU A 540 -23.55 9.01 -20.25
C LEU A 540 -24.99 8.76 -20.69
N ALA A 541 -25.43 7.51 -20.71
CA ALA A 541 -26.83 7.15 -21.02
C ALA A 541 -27.78 7.76 -20.01
N LEU A 542 -27.51 7.64 -18.72
CA LEU A 542 -28.31 8.25 -17.64
C LEU A 542 -28.38 9.79 -17.79
N ALA A 543 -27.22 10.43 -17.97
CA ALA A 543 -27.15 11.86 -18.18
C ALA A 543 -27.95 12.34 -19.40
N SER A 544 -28.04 11.49 -20.45
CA SER A 544 -28.80 11.77 -21.68
C SER A 544 -30.27 11.35 -21.62
N GLY A 545 -30.75 10.82 -20.48
CA GLY A 545 -32.15 10.38 -20.33
C GLY A 545 -32.47 9.03 -20.98
N ILE A 546 -31.45 8.23 -21.36
CA ILE A 546 -31.61 6.88 -21.91
C ILE A 546 -31.78 5.90 -20.75
N PRO A 547 -32.79 5.01 -20.75
CA PRO A 547 -32.93 3.95 -19.76
C PRO A 547 -31.67 3.08 -19.70
N VAL A 548 -31.22 2.77 -18.48
CA VAL A 548 -30.08 1.89 -18.22
C VAL A 548 -30.54 0.70 -17.38
N ILE A 549 -30.35 -0.51 -17.91
CA ILE A 549 -30.54 -1.75 -17.17
C ILE A 549 -29.17 -2.28 -16.80
N ALA A 550 -28.88 -2.37 -15.51
CA ALA A 550 -27.55 -2.77 -15.03
C ALA A 550 -27.64 -3.59 -13.74
N THR A 551 -26.60 -4.40 -13.49
CA THR A 551 -26.45 -5.04 -12.19
C THR A 551 -26.00 -4.04 -11.12
N GLU A 552 -26.29 -4.34 -9.86
CA GLU A 552 -25.74 -3.60 -8.72
C GLU A 552 -24.20 -3.55 -8.74
N ALA A 553 -23.55 -4.58 -9.30
CA ALA A 553 -22.11 -4.67 -9.46
C ALA A 553 -21.50 -3.51 -10.29
N CYS A 554 -22.31 -2.74 -11.01
CA CYS A 554 -21.88 -1.56 -11.76
C CYS A 554 -21.72 -0.31 -10.88
N GLY A 555 -22.24 -0.30 -9.65
CA GLY A 555 -22.07 0.79 -8.66
C GLY A 555 -22.51 2.17 -9.14
N LEU A 556 -23.53 2.23 -9.98
CA LEU A 556 -24.09 3.46 -10.54
C LEU A 556 -24.80 4.29 -9.47
N PRO A 557 -24.89 5.62 -9.63
CA PRO A 557 -25.65 6.48 -8.74
C PRO A 557 -27.16 6.27 -8.94
N PRO A 558 -28.00 6.51 -7.91
CA PRO A 558 -29.44 6.49 -8.05
C PRO A 558 -29.91 7.47 -9.16
N HIS A 559 -30.79 6.99 -10.03
CA HIS A 559 -31.33 7.79 -11.12
C HIS A 559 -32.69 7.26 -11.56
N GLU A 560 -33.60 8.12 -11.97
CA GLU A 560 -34.97 7.75 -12.40
C GLU A 560 -35.01 6.78 -13.61
N LYS A 561 -33.98 6.84 -14.46
CA LYS A 561 -33.82 5.96 -15.64
C LYS A 561 -32.92 4.76 -15.38
N LEU A 562 -32.54 4.49 -14.14
CA LEU A 562 -31.73 3.34 -13.77
C LEU A 562 -32.63 2.20 -13.26
N TYR A 563 -32.57 1.09 -13.94
CA TYR A 563 -33.23 -0.17 -13.59
C TYR A 563 -32.17 -1.19 -13.18
N GLN A 564 -32.18 -1.55 -11.90
CA GLN A 564 -31.14 -2.43 -11.34
C GLN A 564 -31.67 -3.85 -11.14
N ILE A 565 -30.80 -4.83 -11.47
CA ILE A 565 -30.94 -6.23 -11.10
C ILE A 565 -29.83 -6.59 -10.11
N ALA A 566 -30.13 -7.41 -9.12
CA ALA A 566 -29.20 -7.72 -8.03
C ALA A 566 -27.95 -8.45 -8.53
N ALA A 567 -28.12 -9.38 -9.46
CA ALA A 567 -27.05 -10.19 -10.05
C ALA A 567 -27.30 -10.42 -11.55
N PRO A 568 -26.29 -10.81 -12.31
CA PRO A 568 -26.48 -11.24 -13.69
C PRO A 568 -27.40 -12.48 -13.73
N ASP A 569 -28.61 -12.30 -14.23
CA ASP A 569 -29.63 -13.35 -14.38
C ASP A 569 -30.42 -13.11 -15.69
N ALA A 570 -30.50 -14.13 -16.54
CA ALA A 570 -31.10 -14.02 -17.86
C ALA A 570 -32.61 -13.78 -17.82
N VAL A 571 -33.31 -14.38 -16.83
CA VAL A 571 -34.79 -14.26 -16.70
C VAL A 571 -35.12 -12.86 -16.19
N ALA A 572 -34.52 -12.42 -15.10
CA ALA A 572 -34.71 -11.08 -14.57
C ALA A 572 -34.34 -10.00 -15.58
N LEU A 573 -33.28 -10.23 -16.37
CA LEU A 573 -32.85 -9.32 -17.43
C LEU A 573 -33.90 -9.26 -18.55
N ALA A 574 -34.45 -10.38 -19.00
CA ALA A 574 -35.50 -10.42 -20.04
C ALA A 574 -36.79 -9.72 -19.59
N GLU A 575 -37.22 -9.93 -18.35
CA GLU A 575 -38.38 -9.26 -17.75
C GLU A 575 -38.16 -7.74 -17.69
N MET A 576 -37.00 -7.30 -17.23
CA MET A 576 -36.66 -5.88 -17.11
C MET A 576 -36.58 -5.21 -18.49
N ILE A 577 -35.94 -5.85 -19.48
CA ILE A 577 -35.89 -5.34 -20.86
C ILE A 577 -37.31 -5.20 -21.40
N SER A 578 -38.15 -6.22 -21.24
CA SER A 578 -39.54 -6.21 -21.72
C SER A 578 -40.37 -5.11 -21.05
N SER A 579 -40.13 -4.86 -19.76
CA SER A 579 -40.79 -3.78 -19.01
C SER A 579 -40.40 -2.40 -19.53
N VAL A 580 -39.09 -2.18 -19.74
CA VAL A 580 -38.54 -0.88 -20.21
C VAL A 580 -38.94 -0.58 -21.64
N LEU A 581 -39.07 -1.61 -22.49
CA LEU A 581 -39.47 -1.44 -23.91
C LEU A 581 -40.98 -1.32 -24.12
N ARG A 582 -41.84 -1.63 -23.13
CA ARG A 582 -43.26 -1.40 -23.26
C ARG A 582 -43.55 0.08 -23.46
N PRO A 583 -44.37 0.48 -24.47
CA PRO A 583 -44.77 1.87 -24.60
C PRO A 583 -45.48 2.27 -23.31
N THR A 584 -45.05 3.35 -22.68
CA THR A 584 -45.84 4.01 -21.66
C THR A 584 -47.15 4.43 -22.32
N LEU A 585 -48.24 3.72 -22.01
CA LEU A 585 -49.58 4.21 -22.36
C LEU A 585 -49.72 5.56 -21.71
N SER A 586 -49.51 6.62 -22.51
CA SER A 586 -49.81 7.98 -22.16
C SER A 586 -51.29 7.99 -21.82
N THR A 587 -51.62 8.06 -20.53
CA THR A 587 -52.99 8.42 -20.10
C THR A 587 -53.23 9.83 -20.59
N CYS A 588 -53.68 9.95 -21.82
CA CYS A 588 -54.49 11.10 -22.23
C CYS A 588 -55.78 11.01 -21.44
N VAL A 589 -55.79 11.64 -20.26
CA VAL A 589 -57.05 12.04 -19.66
C VAL A 589 -57.50 13.29 -20.41
N ALA A 590 -58.57 13.10 -21.17
CA ALA A 590 -59.31 14.13 -21.88
C ALA A 590 -59.88 15.16 -20.91
#